data_36837397a54aaa9b685e3dcc902f4994
#
_entry.id   36837397a54aaa9b685e3dcc902f4994
#
_cell.length_a   1.000
_cell.length_b   1.000
_cell.length_c   1.000
_cell.angle_alpha   90.00
_cell.angle_beta   90.00
_cell.angle_gamma   90.00
#
_symmetry.space_group_name_H-M   'P 1'
#
loop_
_entity.id
_entity.type
_entity.pdbx_description
1 polymer ?
#
loop_
_entity_poly.entity_id
_entity_poly.type
_entity_poly.pdbx_seq_one_letter_code
_entity_poly.pdbx_strand_id
1 'polypeptide(L)'
;MKESHHATTRRWASPRAWLAVVASACIVTVACALPAQAQDAAALRGRHAALREGLAHNAFGRPLVLNSFEASGVFRGDVYAVVAQPFGVVGPALQGMDQWCDVLMLHLNVKTCRGQGSGAASTLSLAVGRKFDQPLGEAFQIDFAYRVVASHADYMQVALAASAGPLGTKDYRIGFEATALDATTTFVHLSYAYAYGTVARMAMAGYLATIGHGKVGFSIVGHSGDGAPVYLADMRGAVERNTMRYYLAVEAYLGALALPVAQRPEQRLRDWFDAIERYPRQLHEQTREDYLAMKHREFAQRKALADKP
;
A
#
# COMPACT_ATOMS: atom_id res chain seq x y z
N MET A 1 64.64 -28.50 -66.94
CA MET A 1 66.07 -28.13 -66.73
C MET A 1 66.23 -27.85 -65.23
N LYS A 2 67.02 -28.72 -64.59
CA LYS A 2 67.68 -28.64 -63.29
C LYS A 2 66.83 -28.37 -62.07
N GLU A 3 66.51 -29.37 -61.23
CA GLU A 3 67.36 -29.94 -60.15
C GLU A 3 67.82 -28.87 -59.13
N SER A 4 67.47 -28.99 -57.88
CA SER A 4 68.26 -29.87 -57.00
C SER A 4 67.61 -29.97 -55.60
N HIS A 5 67.78 -31.16 -55.14
CA HIS A 5 67.57 -31.68 -53.79
C HIS A 5 68.25 -30.84 -52.70
N HIS A 6 67.72 -30.83 -51.51
CA HIS A 6 68.44 -31.28 -50.33
C HIS A 6 67.46 -31.67 -49.17
N ALA A 7 67.70 -32.94 -48.80
CA ALA A 7 67.13 -33.53 -47.56
C ALA A 7 68.01 -33.14 -46.36
N THR A 8 67.44 -33.25 -45.22
CA THR A 8 67.94 -33.68 -43.88
C THR A 8 67.30 -32.86 -42.80
N THR A 9 66.90 -33.30 -41.69
CA THR A 9 67.08 -34.47 -40.83
C THR A 9 66.05 -34.39 -39.69
N ARG A 10 65.53 -35.52 -39.34
CA ARG A 10 64.70 -35.72 -38.14
C ARG A 10 65.45 -35.34 -36.86
N ARG A 11 64.80 -34.57 -35.98
CA ARG A 11 65.09 -34.67 -34.54
C ARG A 11 63.79 -34.82 -33.77
N TRP A 12 63.68 -35.94 -33.15
CA TRP A 12 62.67 -36.23 -32.13
C TRP A 12 63.02 -35.42 -30.89
N ALA A 13 62.05 -34.67 -30.38
CA ALA A 13 62.06 -34.09 -29.03
C ALA A 13 60.71 -34.35 -28.36
N SER A 14 60.83 -34.96 -27.23
CA SER A 14 59.84 -35.50 -26.32
C SER A 14 58.65 -34.57 -25.99
N PRO A 15 57.47 -35.14 -25.68
CA PRO A 15 56.33 -34.38 -25.22
C PRO A 15 56.52 -33.98 -23.78
N ARG A 16 56.74 -32.70 -23.52
CA ARG A 16 56.57 -32.11 -22.19
C ARG A 16 55.08 -31.76 -22.02
N ALA A 17 54.41 -32.54 -21.17
CA ALA A 17 53.11 -32.30 -20.70
C ALA A 17 53.06 -30.93 -20.01
N TRP A 18 52.33 -29.99 -20.61
CA TRP A 18 51.88 -28.79 -19.92
C TRP A 18 50.54 -29.07 -19.27
N LEU A 19 50.55 -29.35 -17.99
CA LEU A 19 49.36 -29.31 -17.14
C LEU A 19 48.90 -27.85 -17.07
N ALA A 20 47.93 -27.50 -17.90
CA ALA A 20 47.16 -26.27 -17.74
C ALA A 20 46.20 -26.45 -16.56
N VAL A 21 46.58 -25.92 -15.43
CA VAL A 21 45.68 -25.74 -14.26
C VAL A 21 44.66 -24.67 -14.65
N VAL A 22 43.49 -25.12 -15.08
CA VAL A 22 42.33 -24.25 -15.19
C VAL A 22 41.85 -23.96 -13.77
N ALA A 23 42.32 -22.86 -13.20
CA ALA A 23 41.74 -22.30 -11.98
C ALA A 23 40.36 -21.74 -12.33
N SER A 24 39.31 -22.57 -12.15
CA SER A 24 37.91 -22.12 -12.13
C SER A 24 37.72 -21.18 -10.93
N ALA A 25 37.85 -19.88 -11.17
CA ALA A 25 37.42 -18.88 -10.23
C ALA A 25 35.89 -18.96 -10.14
N CYS A 26 35.38 -19.73 -9.19
CA CYS A 26 33.98 -19.60 -8.73
C CYS A 26 33.83 -18.20 -8.13
N ILE A 27 33.34 -17.25 -8.95
CA ILE A 27 32.83 -15.98 -8.45
C ILE A 27 31.54 -16.34 -7.72
N VAL A 28 31.65 -16.59 -6.40
CA VAL A 28 30.52 -16.60 -5.48
C VAL A 28 30.04 -15.16 -5.43
N THR A 29 29.07 -14.83 -6.27
CA THR A 29 28.26 -13.63 -6.08
C THR A 29 27.49 -13.85 -4.78
N VAL A 30 28.08 -13.43 -3.68
CA VAL A 30 27.36 -13.17 -2.44
C VAL A 30 26.38 -12.04 -2.78
N ALA A 31 25.20 -12.42 -3.24
CA ALA A 31 24.07 -11.51 -3.21
C ALA A 31 23.94 -11.11 -1.74
N CYS A 32 24.41 -9.91 -1.39
CA CYS A 32 24.05 -9.25 -0.15
C CYS A 32 22.52 -9.08 -0.22
N ALA A 33 21.77 -10.11 0.18
CA ALA A 33 20.42 -9.95 0.64
C ALA A 33 20.55 -8.98 1.82
N LEU A 34 20.32 -7.68 1.55
CA LEU A 34 20.09 -6.72 2.63
C LEU A 34 19.04 -7.41 3.49
N PRO A 35 19.30 -7.64 4.79
CA PRO A 35 18.27 -8.17 5.67
C PRO A 35 17.08 -7.25 5.45
N ALA A 36 15.93 -7.80 5.08
CA ALA A 36 14.67 -7.09 5.20
C ALA A 36 14.68 -6.65 6.66
N GLN A 37 14.93 -5.35 6.88
CA GLN A 37 15.00 -4.82 8.25
C GLN A 37 13.69 -5.23 8.87
N ALA A 38 13.75 -6.13 9.84
CA ALA A 38 12.60 -6.48 10.64
C ALA A 38 12.13 -5.16 11.23
N GLN A 39 11.03 -4.63 10.66
CA GLN A 39 10.39 -3.48 11.23
C GLN A 39 9.95 -3.94 12.61
N ASP A 40 10.45 -3.30 13.60
CA ASP A 40 10.18 -3.59 15.00
C ASP A 40 9.70 -2.32 15.72
N ALA A 41 9.29 -2.48 16.96
CA ALA A 41 8.84 -1.38 17.77
C ALA A 41 9.89 -0.26 17.88
N ALA A 42 11.18 -0.58 17.95
CA ALA A 42 12.25 0.41 18.08
C ALA A 42 12.42 1.22 16.80
N ALA A 43 12.38 0.56 15.63
CA ALA A 43 12.47 1.23 14.34
C ALA A 43 11.29 2.17 14.12
N LEU A 44 10.06 1.73 14.46
CA LEU A 44 8.86 2.56 14.31
C LEU A 44 8.85 3.75 15.29
N ARG A 45 9.30 3.56 16.55
CA ARG A 45 9.50 4.66 17.50
C ARG A 45 10.61 5.63 17.05
N GLY A 46 11.68 5.11 16.45
CA GLY A 46 12.71 5.95 15.81
C GLY A 46 12.15 6.81 14.70
N ARG A 47 11.22 6.26 13.89
CA ARG A 47 10.49 7.03 12.86
C ARG A 47 9.60 8.10 13.49
N HIS A 48 8.89 7.79 14.57
CA HIS A 48 8.12 8.80 15.32
C HIS A 48 9.00 9.95 15.78
N ALA A 49 10.16 9.65 16.37
CA ALA A 49 11.11 10.67 16.82
C ALA A 49 11.61 11.55 15.66
N ALA A 50 11.91 10.94 14.51
CA ALA A 50 12.36 11.65 13.32
C ALA A 50 11.26 12.55 12.69
N LEU A 51 9.99 12.19 12.86
CA LEU A 51 8.85 12.94 12.34
C LEU A 51 8.24 13.92 13.35
N ARG A 52 8.82 14.09 14.53
CA ARG A 52 8.24 14.90 15.63
C ARG A 52 7.82 16.28 15.18
N GLU A 53 8.66 16.98 14.45
CA GLU A 53 8.37 18.34 13.95
C GLU A 53 7.18 18.33 12.97
N GLY A 54 7.17 17.43 12.00
CA GLY A 54 6.06 17.28 11.05
C GLY A 54 4.75 16.84 11.69
N LEU A 55 4.81 16.05 12.75
CA LEU A 55 3.62 15.64 13.52
C LEU A 55 3.06 16.82 14.35
N ALA A 56 3.92 17.71 14.86
CA ALA A 56 3.50 18.88 15.62
C ALA A 56 3.04 20.04 14.73
N HIS A 57 3.71 20.26 13.59
CA HIS A 57 3.47 21.42 12.72
C HIS A 57 3.21 20.96 11.28
N ASN A 58 1.92 20.87 10.90
CA ASN A 58 1.51 20.41 9.57
C ASN A 58 0.18 21.02 9.14
N ALA A 59 -0.15 20.89 7.87
CA ALA A 59 -1.38 21.43 7.28
C ALA A 59 -2.66 20.66 7.69
N PHE A 60 -2.52 19.50 8.36
CA PHE A 60 -3.68 18.69 8.79
C PHE A 60 -4.26 19.15 10.12
N GLY A 61 -3.53 19.99 10.88
CA GLY A 61 -3.94 20.47 12.22
C GLY A 61 -4.03 19.37 13.27
N ARG A 62 -3.29 18.25 13.06
CA ARG A 62 -3.34 17.05 13.90
C ARG A 62 -2.03 16.26 13.74
N PRO A 63 -1.67 15.36 14.67
CA PRO A 63 -0.42 14.62 14.59
C PRO A 63 -0.42 13.58 13.47
N LEU A 64 -0.30 14.08 12.23
CA LEU A 64 -0.33 13.31 10.99
C LEU A 64 0.71 13.86 10.02
N VAL A 65 1.48 12.96 9.39
CA VAL A 65 2.38 13.26 8.28
C VAL A 65 2.03 12.34 7.12
N LEU A 66 1.85 12.92 5.94
CA LEU A 66 1.66 12.19 4.69
C LEU A 66 2.86 12.47 3.78
N ASN A 67 3.47 11.40 3.28
CA ASN A 67 4.53 11.45 2.30
C ASN A 67 4.13 10.64 1.07
N SER A 68 4.62 11.02 -0.10
CA SER A 68 4.47 10.24 -1.31
C SER A 68 5.72 10.30 -2.16
N PHE A 69 5.98 9.26 -2.92
CA PHE A 69 7.05 9.25 -3.91
C PHE A 69 6.69 8.38 -5.11
N GLU A 70 7.38 8.64 -6.20
CA GLU A 70 7.40 7.85 -7.41
C GLU A 70 8.84 7.47 -7.73
N ALA A 71 9.11 6.19 -7.91
CA ALA A 71 10.42 5.70 -8.34
C ALA A 71 10.25 4.45 -9.19
N SER A 72 10.95 4.38 -10.32
CA SER A 72 11.02 3.17 -11.16
C SER A 72 9.66 2.57 -11.54
N GLY A 73 8.64 3.41 -11.78
CA GLY A 73 7.28 2.97 -12.14
C GLY A 73 6.45 2.46 -10.96
N VAL A 74 6.87 2.75 -9.73
CA VAL A 74 6.13 2.45 -8.50
C VAL A 74 5.70 3.75 -7.86
N PHE A 75 4.43 3.86 -7.52
CA PHE A 75 3.90 4.89 -6.63
C PHE A 75 3.75 4.35 -5.22
N ARG A 76 4.10 5.17 -4.25
CA ARG A 76 3.87 4.86 -2.85
C ARG A 76 3.44 6.11 -2.09
N GLY A 77 2.47 5.93 -1.18
CA GLY A 77 2.09 6.88 -0.16
C GLY A 77 2.23 6.28 1.22
N ASP A 78 2.65 7.09 2.18
CA ASP A 78 2.83 6.73 3.57
C ASP A 78 2.12 7.74 4.45
N VAL A 79 1.27 7.28 5.36
CA VAL A 79 0.68 8.09 6.44
C VAL A 79 1.24 7.61 7.76
N TYR A 80 1.81 8.54 8.51
CA TYR A 80 2.25 8.37 9.88
C TYR A 80 1.35 9.21 10.79
N ALA A 81 0.82 8.62 11.87
CA ALA A 81 -0.05 9.35 12.77
C ALA A 81 0.04 8.85 14.21
N VAL A 82 -0.30 9.73 15.15
CA VAL A 82 -0.54 9.36 16.55
C VAL A 82 -2.06 9.26 16.76
N VAL A 83 -2.52 8.09 17.19
CA VAL A 83 -3.90 7.84 17.57
C VAL A 83 -4.05 7.82 19.08
N ALA A 84 -5.11 8.50 19.58
CA ALA A 84 -5.37 8.63 21.02
C ALA A 84 -6.10 7.38 21.57
N GLN A 85 -5.45 6.22 21.39
CA GLN A 85 -5.92 4.92 21.87
C GLN A 85 -4.72 4.06 22.29
N PRO A 86 -4.85 3.27 23.38
CA PRO A 86 -3.81 2.34 23.82
C PRO A 86 -3.49 1.30 22.74
N PHE A 87 -2.24 0.91 22.64
CA PHE A 87 -1.83 -0.17 21.74
C PHE A 87 -2.57 -1.50 22.01
N GLY A 88 -2.90 -1.80 23.27
CA GLY A 88 -3.69 -2.97 23.64
C GLY A 88 -5.11 -2.99 23.05
N VAL A 89 -5.62 -1.86 22.56
CA VAL A 89 -6.86 -1.75 21.79
C VAL A 89 -6.57 -1.82 20.30
N VAL A 90 -5.62 -1.02 19.82
CA VAL A 90 -5.31 -0.88 18.37
C VAL A 90 -4.75 -2.18 17.79
N GLY A 91 -3.79 -2.80 18.47
CA GLY A 91 -3.11 -4.00 17.97
C GLY A 91 -4.07 -5.16 17.69
N PRO A 92 -4.82 -5.66 18.70
CA PRO A 92 -5.77 -6.76 18.50
C PRO A 92 -6.90 -6.43 17.50
N ALA A 93 -7.32 -5.17 17.41
CA ALA A 93 -8.42 -4.74 16.55
C ALA A 93 -8.09 -4.79 15.05
N LEU A 94 -6.81 -4.88 14.65
CA LEU A 94 -6.38 -4.81 13.26
C LEU A 94 -5.55 -6.03 12.81
N GLN A 95 -5.67 -7.17 13.51
CA GLN A 95 -4.94 -8.40 13.17
C GLN A 95 -5.75 -9.42 12.37
N GLY A 96 -7.04 -9.24 12.22
CA GLY A 96 -7.90 -10.22 11.54
C GLY A 96 -8.32 -9.78 10.14
N MET A 97 -8.55 -10.75 9.27
CA MET A 97 -9.03 -10.51 7.90
C MET A 97 -10.39 -9.83 7.87
N ASP A 98 -11.32 -10.21 8.75
CA ASP A 98 -12.65 -9.60 8.80
C ASP A 98 -12.58 -8.14 9.21
N GLN A 99 -11.71 -7.80 10.16
CA GLN A 99 -11.47 -6.42 10.58
C GLN A 99 -10.90 -5.59 9.41
N TRP A 100 -9.97 -6.15 8.65
CA TRP A 100 -9.46 -5.48 7.46
C TRP A 100 -10.51 -5.37 6.36
N CYS A 101 -11.38 -6.35 6.18
CA CYS A 101 -12.52 -6.20 5.29
C CYS A 101 -13.44 -5.06 5.72
N ASP A 102 -13.72 -4.92 7.02
CA ASP A 102 -14.53 -3.82 7.53
C ASP A 102 -13.87 -2.45 7.31
N VAL A 103 -12.53 -2.36 7.45
CA VAL A 103 -11.76 -1.15 7.12
C VAL A 103 -11.82 -0.85 5.63
N LEU A 104 -11.46 -1.82 4.80
CA LEU A 104 -11.35 -1.63 3.36
C LEU A 104 -12.69 -1.31 2.70
N MET A 105 -13.78 -1.88 3.20
CA MET A 105 -15.15 -1.61 2.72
C MET A 105 -15.62 -0.17 2.93
N LEU A 106 -14.98 0.62 3.79
CA LEU A 106 -15.28 2.05 3.92
C LEU A 106 -14.84 2.85 2.69
N HIS A 107 -13.80 2.40 1.99
CA HIS A 107 -13.32 3.07 0.79
C HIS A 107 -14.33 3.01 -0.37
N LEU A 108 -14.53 4.15 -1.06
CA LEU A 108 -15.51 4.30 -2.16
C LEU A 108 -15.39 3.25 -3.27
N ASN A 109 -14.17 2.83 -3.58
CA ASN A 109 -13.91 1.90 -4.66
C ASN A 109 -14.08 0.42 -4.27
N VAL A 110 -14.13 0.07 -3.00
CA VAL A 110 -14.26 -1.32 -2.55
C VAL A 110 -15.73 -1.68 -2.45
N LYS A 111 -16.19 -2.59 -3.32
CA LYS A 111 -17.60 -3.01 -3.45
C LYS A 111 -17.94 -4.22 -2.59
N THR A 112 -16.99 -5.12 -2.41
CA THR A 112 -17.08 -6.23 -1.44
C THR A 112 -15.69 -6.65 -1.00
N CYS A 113 -15.63 -7.34 0.14
CA CYS A 113 -14.42 -7.93 0.70
C CYS A 113 -14.76 -9.22 1.44
N ARG A 114 -13.95 -10.25 1.24
CA ARG A 114 -14.08 -11.55 1.90
C ARG A 114 -12.70 -12.10 2.29
N GLY A 115 -12.54 -12.48 3.55
CA GLY A 115 -11.40 -13.24 4.05
C GLY A 115 -11.56 -14.73 3.78
N GLN A 116 -10.48 -15.40 3.36
CA GLN A 116 -10.47 -16.85 3.10
C GLN A 116 -9.12 -17.44 3.52
N GLY A 117 -9.15 -18.74 3.86
CA GLY A 117 -7.94 -19.47 4.23
C GLY A 117 -7.41 -19.13 5.62
N SER A 118 -6.24 -19.67 5.94
CA SER A 118 -5.56 -19.46 7.21
C SER A 118 -4.04 -19.56 7.04
N GLY A 119 -3.28 -18.98 7.96
CA GLY A 119 -1.82 -18.99 7.93
C GLY A 119 -1.25 -18.39 6.63
N ALA A 120 -0.37 -19.11 5.96
CA ALA A 120 0.27 -18.65 4.72
C ALA A 120 -0.70 -18.58 3.51
N ALA A 121 -1.84 -19.28 3.57
CA ALA A 121 -2.87 -19.28 2.54
C ALA A 121 -3.96 -18.23 2.79
N SER A 122 -3.80 -17.34 3.75
CA SER A 122 -4.77 -16.27 4.03
C SER A 122 -4.87 -15.29 2.86
N THR A 123 -6.09 -15.07 2.38
CA THR A 123 -6.37 -14.18 1.25
C THR A 123 -7.54 -13.26 1.56
N LEU A 124 -7.43 -12.00 1.18
CA LEU A 124 -8.55 -11.06 1.11
C LEU A 124 -8.95 -10.87 -0.35
N SER A 125 -10.13 -11.37 -0.72
CA SER A 125 -10.71 -11.17 -2.05
C SER A 125 -11.56 -9.91 -2.05
N LEU A 126 -11.18 -8.92 -2.84
CA LEU A 126 -11.85 -7.63 -2.98
C LEU A 126 -12.44 -7.48 -4.38
N ALA A 127 -13.65 -6.93 -4.46
CA ALA A 127 -14.16 -6.35 -5.69
C ALA A 127 -13.95 -4.84 -5.66
N VAL A 128 -13.19 -4.31 -6.60
CA VAL A 128 -12.84 -2.88 -6.69
C VAL A 128 -13.45 -2.26 -7.94
N GLY A 129 -14.17 -1.17 -7.78
CA GLY A 129 -14.90 -0.55 -8.86
C GLY A 129 -14.87 0.97 -8.84
N ARG A 130 -15.88 1.56 -9.48
CA ARG A 130 -16.09 3.02 -9.55
C ARG A 130 -16.43 3.58 -8.17
N LYS A 131 -16.27 4.88 -7.99
CA LYS A 131 -16.58 5.57 -6.72
C LYS A 131 -18.08 5.77 -6.46
N PHE A 132 -18.91 5.39 -7.38
CA PHE A 132 -20.38 5.43 -7.31
C PHE A 132 -20.97 4.03 -7.47
N ASP A 133 -22.27 3.92 -7.36
CA ASP A 133 -22.98 2.64 -7.44
C ASP A 133 -22.75 1.94 -8.79
N GLN A 134 -22.55 0.63 -8.75
CA GLN A 134 -22.39 -0.21 -9.93
C GLN A 134 -22.75 -1.66 -9.62
N PRO A 135 -23.13 -2.47 -10.63
CA PRO A 135 -23.28 -3.91 -10.49
C PRO A 135 -21.96 -4.57 -10.06
N LEU A 136 -22.01 -5.51 -9.12
CA LEU A 136 -20.83 -6.20 -8.61
C LEU A 136 -20.05 -6.93 -9.70
N GLY A 137 -20.75 -7.48 -10.71
CA GLY A 137 -20.12 -8.17 -11.84
C GLY A 137 -19.28 -7.27 -12.76
N GLU A 138 -19.41 -5.94 -12.64
CA GLU A 138 -18.58 -4.98 -13.35
C GLU A 138 -17.33 -4.56 -12.56
N ALA A 139 -17.22 -4.97 -11.29
CA ALA A 139 -16.08 -4.65 -10.44
C ALA A 139 -14.90 -5.58 -10.72
N PHE A 140 -13.70 -5.05 -10.67
CA PHE A 140 -12.48 -5.82 -10.84
C PHE A 140 -12.18 -6.62 -9.57
N GLN A 141 -11.93 -7.93 -9.71
CA GLN A 141 -11.57 -8.78 -8.60
C GLN A 141 -10.06 -8.72 -8.33
N ILE A 142 -9.70 -8.53 -7.06
CA ILE A 142 -8.31 -8.53 -6.61
C ILE A 142 -8.18 -9.45 -5.40
N ASP A 143 -7.27 -10.40 -5.47
CA ASP A 143 -6.92 -11.27 -4.36
C ASP A 143 -5.61 -10.80 -3.72
N PHE A 144 -5.71 -10.35 -2.48
CA PHE A 144 -4.55 -9.96 -1.68
C PHE A 144 -4.11 -11.12 -0.79
N ALA A 145 -2.87 -11.57 -0.94
CA ALA A 145 -2.23 -12.37 0.09
C ALA A 145 -2.18 -11.54 1.38
N TYR A 146 -2.75 -12.07 2.46
CA TYR A 146 -2.82 -11.42 3.77
C TYR A 146 -1.84 -12.06 4.74
N ARG A 147 -1.10 -11.25 5.48
CA ARG A 147 -0.14 -11.73 6.49
C ARG A 147 -0.14 -10.85 7.72
N VAL A 148 -0.24 -11.44 8.91
CA VAL A 148 0.23 -10.84 10.15
C VAL A 148 1.74 -11.09 10.20
N VAL A 149 2.53 -10.06 9.95
CA VAL A 149 4.00 -10.14 9.85
C VAL A 149 4.62 -10.17 11.24
N ALA A 150 4.06 -9.40 12.15
CA ALA A 150 4.47 -9.35 13.55
C ALA A 150 3.26 -9.09 14.45
N SER A 151 3.29 -9.68 15.65
CA SER A 151 2.30 -9.45 16.71
C SER A 151 2.98 -9.64 18.06
N HIS A 152 3.35 -8.53 18.70
CA HIS A 152 4.05 -8.47 19.99
C HIS A 152 3.26 -7.61 20.96
N ALA A 153 3.70 -7.56 22.21
CA ALA A 153 3.01 -6.82 23.28
C ALA A 153 2.95 -5.30 23.03
N ASP A 154 3.87 -4.76 22.23
CA ASP A 154 4.00 -3.32 21.96
C ASP A 154 4.14 -2.98 20.47
N TYR A 155 4.04 -3.98 19.57
CA TYR A 155 4.18 -3.80 18.13
C TYR A 155 3.36 -4.82 17.35
N MET A 156 2.73 -4.37 16.27
CA MET A 156 2.09 -5.24 15.30
C MET A 156 2.36 -4.76 13.86
N GLN A 157 2.36 -5.70 12.93
CA GLN A 157 2.44 -5.41 11.51
C GLN A 157 1.57 -6.36 10.70
N VAL A 158 0.82 -5.79 9.76
CA VAL A 158 0.02 -6.50 8.76
C VAL A 158 0.46 -6.08 7.37
N ALA A 159 0.52 -7.03 6.45
CA ALA A 159 0.83 -6.79 5.06
C ALA A 159 -0.19 -7.48 4.14
N LEU A 160 -0.63 -6.74 3.12
CA LEU A 160 -1.44 -7.23 2.02
C LEU A 160 -0.67 -7.02 0.72
N ALA A 161 -0.64 -8.04 -0.14
CA ALA A 161 0.05 -7.97 -1.42
C ALA A 161 -0.78 -8.62 -2.53
N ALA A 162 -0.90 -7.95 -3.68
CA ALA A 162 -1.55 -8.49 -4.87
C ALA A 162 -0.71 -8.22 -6.12
N SER A 163 -0.56 -9.24 -6.97
CA SER A 163 0.26 -9.15 -8.18
C SER A 163 -0.40 -8.37 -9.32
N ALA A 164 -1.72 -8.31 -9.36
CA ALA A 164 -2.50 -7.67 -10.42
C ALA A 164 -3.58 -6.75 -9.85
N GLY A 165 -3.96 -5.74 -10.62
CA GLY A 165 -5.03 -4.81 -10.29
C GLY A 165 -5.70 -4.22 -11.54
N PRO A 166 -6.66 -3.31 -11.37
CA PRO A 166 -7.43 -2.75 -12.48
C PRO A 166 -6.54 -1.94 -13.43
N LEU A 167 -6.96 -1.87 -14.68
CA LEU A 167 -6.34 -1.03 -15.72
C LEU A 167 -4.83 -1.30 -15.95
N GLY A 168 -4.35 -2.53 -15.70
CA GLY A 168 -2.94 -2.89 -15.89
C GLY A 168 -1.99 -2.41 -14.79
N THR A 169 -2.52 -1.95 -13.67
CA THR A 169 -1.76 -1.74 -12.44
C THR A 169 -1.41 -3.08 -11.79
N LYS A 170 -0.33 -3.13 -11.04
CA LYS A 170 0.19 -4.37 -10.48
C LYS A 170 1.02 -4.15 -9.21
N ASP A 171 1.46 -5.24 -8.61
CA ASP A 171 2.37 -5.24 -7.45
C ASP A 171 1.86 -4.37 -6.29
N TYR A 172 0.56 -4.49 -6.00
CA TYR A 172 -0.06 -3.78 -4.90
C TYR A 172 0.50 -4.22 -3.57
N ARG A 173 0.76 -3.27 -2.70
CA ARG A 173 1.19 -3.49 -1.32
C ARG A 173 0.48 -2.50 -0.42
N ILE A 174 -0.21 -3.03 0.59
CA ILE A 174 -0.76 -2.25 1.69
C ILE A 174 -0.08 -2.76 2.95
N GLY A 175 0.57 -1.87 3.68
CA GLY A 175 1.20 -2.18 4.95
C GLY A 175 0.56 -1.36 6.06
N PHE A 176 0.36 -1.98 7.21
CA PHE A 176 -0.02 -1.29 8.43
C PHE A 176 0.82 -1.79 9.57
N GLU A 177 1.42 -0.87 10.30
CA GLU A 177 2.15 -1.17 11.52
C GLU A 177 1.80 -0.18 12.64
N ALA A 178 1.89 -0.64 13.86
CA ALA A 178 1.57 0.14 15.03
C ALA A 178 2.51 -0.20 16.20
N THR A 179 2.86 0.81 16.99
CA THR A 179 3.63 0.64 18.23
C THR A 179 3.09 1.51 19.36
N ALA A 180 3.15 1.02 20.58
CA ALA A 180 2.84 1.81 21.75
C ALA A 180 3.84 2.98 21.89
N LEU A 181 3.34 4.20 22.10
CA LEU A 181 4.14 5.34 22.55
C LEU A 181 4.10 5.46 24.06
N ASP A 182 2.92 5.34 24.64
CA ASP A 182 2.63 5.35 26.07
C ASP A 182 1.38 4.52 26.39
N ALA A 183 0.83 4.64 27.59
CA ALA A 183 -0.34 3.89 28.05
C ALA A 183 -1.63 4.27 27.32
N THR A 184 -1.69 5.39 26.64
CA THR A 184 -2.91 5.98 26.04
C THR A 184 -2.82 6.26 24.56
N THR A 185 -1.61 6.23 24.00
CA THR A 185 -1.38 6.61 22.60
C THR A 185 -0.59 5.55 21.83
N THR A 186 -0.93 5.42 20.57
CA THR A 186 -0.30 4.50 19.61
C THR A 186 0.19 5.29 18.41
N PHE A 187 1.42 5.04 17.98
CA PHE A 187 1.93 5.53 16.70
C PHE A 187 1.64 4.49 15.64
N VAL A 188 1.06 4.94 14.54
CA VAL A 188 0.69 4.08 13.42
C VAL A 188 1.35 4.55 12.13
N HIS A 189 1.64 3.59 11.26
CA HIS A 189 2.09 3.83 9.90
C HIS A 189 1.26 2.98 8.94
N LEU A 190 0.64 3.63 7.97
CA LEU A 190 -0.04 2.98 6.87
C LEU A 190 0.69 3.31 5.58
N SER A 191 1.05 2.30 4.80
CA SER A 191 1.63 2.44 3.47
C SER A 191 0.71 1.86 2.41
N TYR A 192 0.65 2.51 1.25
CA TYR A 192 -0.06 2.05 0.06
C TYR A 192 0.82 2.25 -1.15
N ALA A 193 1.11 1.17 -1.88
CA ALA A 193 1.96 1.19 -3.05
C ALA A 193 1.41 0.31 -4.16
N TYR A 194 1.67 0.68 -5.41
CA TYR A 194 1.43 -0.14 -6.58
C TYR A 194 2.38 0.26 -7.72
N ALA A 195 2.65 -0.69 -8.61
CA ALA A 195 3.38 -0.46 -9.84
C ALA A 195 2.41 -0.28 -11.02
N TYR A 196 2.87 0.38 -12.05
CA TYR A 196 2.12 0.60 -13.27
C TYR A 196 3.02 0.41 -14.50
N GLY A 197 2.42 -0.12 -15.58
CA GLY A 197 3.05 -0.19 -16.89
C GLY A 197 2.60 0.96 -17.80
N THR A 198 3.08 0.95 -19.04
CA THR A 198 2.77 2.00 -20.04
C THR A 198 1.28 2.15 -20.28
N VAL A 199 0.52 1.04 -20.37
CA VAL A 199 -0.93 1.05 -20.59
C VAL A 199 -1.66 1.71 -19.43
N ALA A 200 -1.33 1.34 -18.18
CA ALA A 200 -1.92 1.94 -17.00
C ALA A 200 -1.61 3.43 -16.89
N ARG A 201 -0.39 3.84 -17.27
CA ARG A 201 -0.01 5.26 -17.33
C ARG A 201 -0.88 6.03 -18.32
N MET A 202 -1.07 5.51 -19.53
CA MET A 202 -1.91 6.16 -20.56
C MET A 202 -3.39 6.24 -20.13
N ALA A 203 -3.94 5.16 -19.57
CA ALA A 203 -5.32 5.13 -19.09
C ALA A 203 -5.54 6.14 -17.95
N MET A 204 -4.59 6.23 -17.01
CA MET A 204 -4.66 7.18 -15.90
C MET A 204 -4.47 8.62 -16.37
N ALA A 205 -3.57 8.88 -17.32
CA ALA A 205 -3.39 10.21 -17.91
C ALA A 205 -4.69 10.67 -18.60
N GLY A 206 -5.37 9.79 -19.35
CA GLY A 206 -6.68 10.07 -19.95
C GLY A 206 -7.76 10.35 -18.90
N TYR A 207 -7.81 9.55 -17.81
CA TYR A 207 -8.72 9.80 -16.70
C TYR A 207 -8.48 11.14 -16.02
N LEU A 208 -7.24 11.48 -15.71
CA LEU A 208 -6.87 12.74 -15.05
C LEU A 208 -7.12 13.97 -15.95
N ALA A 209 -6.96 13.82 -17.25
CA ALA A 209 -7.25 14.88 -18.22
C ALA A 209 -8.76 15.16 -18.38
N THR A 210 -9.63 14.24 -17.97
CA THR A 210 -11.08 14.32 -18.14
C THR A 210 -11.82 14.33 -16.80
N ILE A 211 -12.22 13.17 -16.30
CA ILE A 211 -13.03 12.99 -15.08
C ILE A 211 -12.26 13.41 -13.81
N GLY A 212 -10.95 13.17 -13.78
CA GLY A 212 -10.06 13.52 -12.67
C GLY A 212 -9.49 14.94 -12.73
N HIS A 213 -9.89 15.73 -13.72
CA HIS A 213 -9.40 17.10 -13.89
C HIS A 213 -9.65 17.94 -12.64
N GLY A 214 -8.60 18.64 -12.17
CA GLY A 214 -8.67 19.46 -10.96
C GLY A 214 -8.56 18.68 -9.63
N LYS A 215 -8.52 17.35 -9.64
CA LYS A 215 -8.23 16.55 -8.44
C LYS A 215 -6.75 16.65 -8.05
N VAL A 216 -6.50 17.06 -6.83
CA VAL A 216 -5.15 17.26 -6.30
C VAL A 216 -4.85 16.35 -5.11
N GLY A 217 -3.58 16.17 -4.80
CA GLY A 217 -3.11 15.54 -3.58
C GLY A 217 -3.05 16.52 -2.41
N PHE A 218 -2.26 16.18 -1.41
CA PHE A 218 -2.09 16.96 -0.19
C PHE A 218 -0.76 17.73 -0.14
N SER A 219 0.28 17.22 -0.82
CA SER A 219 1.59 17.85 -0.85
C SER A 219 1.53 19.17 -1.59
N ILE A 220 2.03 20.24 -0.96
CA ILE A 220 2.19 21.55 -1.57
C ILE A 220 3.52 21.54 -2.35
N VAL A 221 3.45 21.83 -3.64
CA VAL A 221 4.59 21.82 -4.56
C VAL A 221 5.02 23.23 -4.96
N GLY A 222 4.30 24.24 -4.51
CA GLY A 222 4.58 25.66 -4.78
C GLY A 222 3.43 26.54 -4.33
N HIS A 223 3.53 27.83 -4.70
CA HIS A 223 2.47 28.82 -4.49
C HIS A 223 2.22 29.55 -5.80
N SER A 224 0.97 29.89 -6.07
CA SER A 224 0.56 30.73 -7.20
C SER A 224 0.95 32.21 -6.96
N GLY A 225 0.80 33.05 -7.98
CA GLY A 225 1.17 34.47 -7.90
C GLY A 225 0.38 35.28 -6.86
N ASP A 226 -0.77 34.77 -6.42
CA ASP A 226 -1.60 35.32 -5.34
C ASP A 226 -1.28 34.68 -3.96
N GLY A 227 -0.25 33.82 -3.88
CA GLY A 227 0.16 33.15 -2.65
C GLY A 227 -0.63 31.91 -2.28
N ALA A 228 -1.62 31.48 -3.09
CA ALA A 228 -2.38 30.29 -2.79
C ALA A 228 -1.53 29.01 -3.01
N PRO A 229 -1.73 27.94 -2.18
CA PRO A 229 -0.97 26.72 -2.32
C PRO A 229 -1.29 25.98 -3.62
N VAL A 230 -0.25 25.59 -4.35
CA VAL A 230 -0.32 24.69 -5.50
C VAL A 230 -0.06 23.28 -5.00
N TYR A 231 -1.07 22.44 -5.10
CA TYR A 231 -1.00 21.04 -4.64
C TYR A 231 -0.51 20.11 -5.73
N LEU A 232 0.12 19.03 -5.30
CA LEU A 232 0.55 17.95 -6.16
C LEU A 232 -0.65 17.37 -6.94
N ALA A 233 -0.52 17.31 -8.26
CA ALA A 233 -1.51 16.74 -9.16
C ALA A 233 -1.13 15.31 -9.61
N ASP A 234 -1.71 14.85 -10.70
CA ASP A 234 -1.39 13.61 -11.41
C ASP A 234 -1.52 12.31 -10.58
N MET A 235 -0.81 11.28 -11.00
CA MET A 235 -0.86 9.95 -10.39
C MET A 235 -0.34 9.94 -8.96
N ARG A 236 0.67 10.74 -8.67
CA ARG A 236 1.21 10.85 -7.32
C ARG A 236 0.20 11.52 -6.38
N GLY A 237 -0.54 12.54 -6.85
CA GLY A 237 -1.67 13.10 -6.13
C GLY A 237 -2.79 12.08 -5.90
N ALA A 238 -3.05 11.18 -6.86
CA ALA A 238 -4.02 10.09 -6.70
C ALA A 238 -3.60 9.09 -5.60
N VAL A 239 -2.31 8.76 -5.52
CA VAL A 239 -1.78 7.91 -4.46
C VAL A 239 -1.92 8.55 -3.08
N GLU A 240 -1.65 9.85 -2.95
CA GLU A 240 -1.85 10.57 -1.69
C GLU A 240 -3.31 10.51 -1.23
N ARG A 241 -4.25 10.74 -2.15
CA ARG A 241 -5.69 10.65 -1.84
C ARG A 241 -6.10 9.26 -1.38
N ASN A 242 -5.65 8.21 -2.06
CA ASN A 242 -5.99 6.84 -1.70
C ASN A 242 -5.37 6.44 -0.36
N THR A 243 -4.10 6.78 -0.13
CA THR A 243 -3.42 6.50 1.14
C THR A 243 -4.14 7.18 2.31
N MET A 244 -4.54 8.45 2.14
CA MET A 244 -5.30 9.16 3.15
C MET A 244 -6.67 8.51 3.39
N ARG A 245 -7.41 8.13 2.35
CA ARG A 245 -8.71 7.45 2.49
C ARG A 245 -8.60 6.14 3.28
N TYR A 246 -7.57 5.34 3.02
CA TYR A 246 -7.33 4.10 3.78
C TYR A 246 -6.95 4.39 5.23
N TYR A 247 -6.12 5.41 5.47
CA TYR A 247 -5.81 5.81 6.84
C TYR A 247 -7.06 6.29 7.60
N LEU A 248 -7.88 7.14 7.00
CA LEU A 248 -9.14 7.60 7.59
C LEU A 248 -10.14 6.45 7.82
N ALA A 249 -10.07 5.39 7.02
CA ALA A 249 -10.87 4.19 7.24
C ALA A 249 -10.39 3.40 8.47
N VAL A 250 -9.08 3.28 8.68
CA VAL A 250 -8.53 2.72 9.93
C VAL A 250 -8.98 3.57 11.13
N GLU A 251 -8.91 4.87 11.03
CA GLU A 251 -9.30 5.79 12.10
C GLU A 251 -10.79 5.66 12.45
N ALA A 252 -11.68 5.65 11.45
CA ALA A 252 -13.12 5.46 11.65
C ALA A 252 -13.44 4.07 12.23
N TYR A 253 -12.71 3.03 11.79
CA TYR A 253 -12.84 1.70 12.36
C TYR A 253 -12.49 1.67 13.85
N LEU A 254 -11.35 2.24 14.23
CA LEU A 254 -10.87 2.30 15.60
C LEU A 254 -11.79 3.16 16.48
N GLY A 255 -12.24 4.30 15.98
CA GLY A 255 -13.12 5.22 16.72
C GLY A 255 -14.44 4.59 17.17
N ALA A 256 -14.97 3.66 16.36
CA ALA A 256 -16.24 3.00 16.66
C ALA A 256 -16.11 1.83 17.67
N LEU A 257 -14.89 1.42 18.07
CA LEU A 257 -14.68 0.24 18.91
C LEU A 257 -15.33 0.35 20.30
N ALA A 258 -15.44 1.55 20.84
CA ALA A 258 -16.08 1.78 22.13
C ALA A 258 -17.62 1.61 22.11
N LEU A 259 -18.24 1.57 20.92
CA LEU A 259 -19.67 1.43 20.77
C LEU A 259 -20.13 -0.05 20.85
N PRO A 260 -21.41 -0.31 21.17
CA PRO A 260 -22.01 -1.62 21.02
C PRO A 260 -21.82 -2.17 19.60
N VAL A 261 -21.53 -3.47 19.48
CA VAL A 261 -21.18 -4.11 18.20
C VAL A 261 -22.18 -3.80 17.09
N ALA A 262 -23.47 -3.83 17.38
CA ALA A 262 -24.54 -3.56 16.40
C ALA A 262 -24.52 -2.12 15.84
N GLN A 263 -23.95 -1.16 16.55
CA GLN A 263 -23.90 0.24 16.12
C GLN A 263 -22.62 0.56 15.33
N ARG A 264 -21.58 -0.25 15.45
CA ARG A 264 -20.26 0.00 14.87
C ARG A 264 -20.27 0.18 13.35
N PRO A 265 -20.98 -0.66 12.56
CA PRO A 265 -20.94 -0.54 11.10
C PRO A 265 -21.47 0.82 10.61
N GLU A 266 -22.61 1.25 11.13
CA GLU A 266 -23.23 2.53 10.76
C GLU A 266 -22.36 3.71 11.19
N GLN A 267 -21.82 3.66 12.42
CA GLN A 267 -20.95 4.73 12.92
C GLN A 267 -19.67 4.85 12.08
N ARG A 268 -19.04 3.74 11.70
CA ARG A 268 -17.86 3.73 10.83
C ARG A 268 -18.10 4.41 9.49
N LEU A 269 -19.26 4.18 8.87
CA LEU A 269 -19.63 4.81 7.61
C LEU A 269 -19.73 6.33 7.78
N ARG A 270 -20.43 6.79 8.83
CA ARG A 270 -20.60 8.22 9.15
C ARG A 270 -19.27 8.89 9.45
N ASP A 271 -18.48 8.29 10.35
CA ASP A 271 -17.19 8.82 10.76
C ASP A 271 -16.20 8.91 9.60
N TRP A 272 -16.19 7.89 8.72
CA TRP A 272 -15.33 7.92 7.54
C TRP A 272 -15.74 9.04 6.57
N PHE A 273 -17.04 9.19 6.31
CA PHE A 273 -17.52 10.27 5.47
C PHE A 273 -17.15 11.63 6.05
N ASP A 274 -17.41 11.86 7.34
CA ASP A 274 -17.06 13.10 8.02
C ASP A 274 -15.55 13.36 7.99
N ALA A 275 -14.76 12.30 8.08
CA ALA A 275 -13.30 12.42 8.03
C ALA A 275 -12.79 12.83 6.64
N ILE A 276 -13.35 12.34 5.54
CA ILE A 276 -12.98 12.77 4.19
C ILE A 276 -13.45 14.19 3.89
N GLU A 277 -14.60 14.60 4.39
CA GLU A 277 -15.14 15.95 4.19
C GLU A 277 -14.37 17.04 4.97
N ARG A 278 -13.46 16.67 5.87
CA ARG A 278 -12.46 17.62 6.40
C ARG A 278 -11.47 18.09 5.33
N TYR A 279 -11.37 17.37 4.22
CA TYR A 279 -10.46 17.66 3.10
C TYR A 279 -11.19 17.67 1.75
N PRO A 280 -12.22 18.52 1.58
CA PRO A 280 -13.14 18.42 0.44
C PRO A 280 -12.44 18.66 -0.89
N ARG A 281 -11.43 19.54 -0.96
CA ARG A 281 -10.66 19.80 -2.18
C ARG A 281 -9.97 18.52 -2.71
N GLN A 282 -9.50 17.67 -1.81
CA GLN A 282 -8.78 16.45 -2.15
C GLN A 282 -9.68 15.22 -2.23
N LEU A 283 -10.64 15.09 -1.30
CA LEU A 283 -11.30 13.81 -1.04
C LEU A 283 -12.79 13.79 -1.37
N HIS A 284 -13.47 14.94 -1.49
CA HIS A 284 -14.89 14.97 -1.84
C HIS A 284 -15.17 14.31 -3.20
N GLU A 285 -16.14 13.39 -3.27
CA GLU A 285 -16.53 12.70 -4.50
C GLU A 285 -18.05 12.64 -4.70
N GLN A 286 -18.85 12.66 -3.64
CA GLN A 286 -20.32 12.52 -3.67
C GLN A 286 -20.96 13.02 -2.37
N THR A 287 -22.29 13.13 -2.35
CA THR A 287 -23.02 13.52 -1.14
C THR A 287 -22.97 12.44 -0.05
N ARG A 288 -23.28 12.82 1.19
CA ARG A 288 -23.40 11.86 2.30
C ARG A 288 -24.48 10.82 2.03
N GLU A 289 -25.62 11.25 1.54
CA GLU A 289 -26.77 10.40 1.23
C GLU A 289 -26.41 9.33 0.20
N ASP A 290 -25.75 9.73 -0.88
CA ASP A 290 -25.32 8.83 -1.94
C ASP A 290 -24.30 7.82 -1.42
N TYR A 291 -23.31 8.30 -0.64
CA TYR A 291 -22.31 7.43 -0.03
C TYR A 291 -22.95 6.39 0.90
N LEU A 292 -23.77 6.82 1.85
CA LEU A 292 -24.40 5.90 2.80
C LEU A 292 -25.33 4.92 2.08
N ALA A 293 -26.15 5.38 1.13
CA ALA A 293 -27.04 4.52 0.36
C ALA A 293 -26.25 3.46 -0.44
N MET A 294 -25.16 3.86 -1.08
CA MET A 294 -24.28 2.93 -1.80
C MET A 294 -23.66 1.90 -0.83
N LYS A 295 -23.09 2.35 0.28
CA LYS A 295 -22.42 1.45 1.24
C LYS A 295 -23.38 0.49 1.93
N HIS A 296 -24.58 0.93 2.28
CA HIS A 296 -25.59 0.03 2.84
C HIS A 296 -25.93 -1.12 1.86
N ARG A 297 -26.07 -0.85 0.57
CA ARG A 297 -26.28 -1.90 -0.45
C ARG A 297 -25.07 -2.85 -0.54
N GLU A 298 -23.87 -2.31 -0.56
CA GLU A 298 -22.62 -3.09 -0.63
C GLU A 298 -22.42 -3.99 0.59
N PHE A 299 -22.68 -3.49 1.81
CA PHE A 299 -22.63 -4.29 3.03
C PHE A 299 -23.72 -5.38 3.08
N ALA A 300 -24.95 -5.06 2.65
CA ALA A 300 -26.02 -6.04 2.55
C ALA A 300 -25.67 -7.15 1.54
N GLN A 301 -25.07 -6.79 0.39
CA GLN A 301 -24.61 -7.73 -0.62
C GLN A 301 -23.45 -8.60 -0.12
N ARG A 302 -22.47 -8.03 0.60
CA ARG A 302 -21.41 -8.81 1.25
C ARG A 302 -21.98 -9.86 2.20
N LYS A 303 -22.95 -9.46 3.03
CA LYS A 303 -23.64 -10.39 3.95
C LYS A 303 -24.33 -11.52 3.19
N ALA A 304 -25.13 -11.19 2.17
CA ALA A 304 -25.82 -12.19 1.36
C ALA A 304 -24.87 -13.17 0.63
N LEU A 305 -23.63 -12.72 0.29
CA LEU A 305 -22.59 -13.59 -0.28
C LEU A 305 -21.96 -14.52 0.77
N ALA A 306 -21.85 -14.05 2.02
CA ALA A 306 -21.31 -14.86 3.12
C ALA A 306 -22.30 -15.95 3.58
N ASP A 307 -23.61 -15.69 3.47
CA ASP A 307 -24.68 -16.60 3.87
C ASP A 307 -25.00 -17.67 2.80
N LYS A 308 -24.37 -17.60 1.61
CA LYS A 308 -24.52 -18.66 0.59
C LYS A 308 -23.67 -19.88 0.97
N PRO A 309 -24.27 -21.09 0.97
CA PRO A 309 -23.58 -22.34 1.32
C PRO A 309 -22.43 -22.67 0.37
#